data_d464027120aa24813614adb31c16227d
#
_entry.id   d464027120aa24813614adb31c16227d
#
_cell.length_a   1.000
_cell.length_b   1.000
_cell.length_c   1.000
_cell.angle_alpha   90.00
_cell.angle_beta   90.00
_cell.angle_gamma   90.00
#
_symmetry.space_group_name_H-M   'P 1'
#
loop_
_entity.id
_entity.type
_entity.pdbx_description
1 polymer ?
#
loop_
_entity_poly.entity_id
_entity_poly.type
_entity_poly.pdbx_seq_one_letter_code
_entity_poly.pdbx_strand_id
1 'polypeptide(L)'
;MLTYLLFFFSKLSFAVDSLTTSQYISNGSSLVSKDGTFELGFFNPGSSKNHYLGIWYKNIPVKTVVWVANRLNPINDSSGLLMINSTGSVVLMSQNKSVVWLIGLGLEKQVKNPVLELLDSGNLVLRDGNSGTSLWESLDYPSDTFLPGMKMGW
;
A
#
# COMPACT_ATOMS: atom_id res chain seq x y z
N MET A 1 13.32 8.86 -30.11
CA MET A 1 13.12 7.50 -29.62
C MET A 1 12.47 7.51 -28.26
N LEU A 2 11.52 6.65 -28.07
CA LEU A 2 10.74 6.64 -26.85
C LEU A 2 10.99 5.44 -25.96
N THR A 3 11.97 4.63 -26.31
CA THR A 3 12.25 3.40 -25.55
C THR A 3 12.66 3.68 -24.11
N TYR A 4 13.30 4.80 -23.83
CA TYR A 4 13.69 5.15 -22.46
C TYR A 4 12.50 5.43 -21.57
N LEU A 5 11.32 5.65 -22.10
CA LEU A 5 10.11 5.82 -21.30
C LEU A 5 9.74 4.57 -20.53
N LEU A 6 10.25 3.42 -20.95
CA LEU A 6 9.99 2.17 -20.27
C LEU A 6 10.62 2.10 -18.87
N PHE A 7 11.57 2.99 -18.57
CA PHE A 7 12.20 3.02 -17.25
C PHE A 7 11.43 3.82 -16.21
N PHE A 8 10.39 4.52 -16.62
CA PHE A 8 9.59 5.29 -15.68
C PHE A 8 8.55 4.40 -15.04
N PHE A 9 8.30 4.67 -13.73
CA PHE A 9 7.22 4.01 -13.03
C PHE A 9 5.87 4.46 -13.59
N SER A 10 4.94 3.53 -13.65
CA SER A 10 3.59 3.81 -14.12
C SER A 10 2.64 3.89 -12.93
N LYS A 11 1.86 4.98 -12.89
CA LYS A 11 0.75 5.07 -11.95
C LYS A 11 -0.31 4.05 -12.35
N LEU A 12 -0.89 3.36 -11.35
CA LEU A 12 -1.99 2.46 -11.61
C LEU A 12 -3.23 3.27 -12.01
N SER A 13 -3.74 3.03 -13.23
CA SER A 13 -4.95 3.68 -13.73
C SER A 13 -6.16 2.78 -13.66
N PHE A 14 -5.97 1.50 -13.36
CA PHE A 14 -7.05 0.53 -13.16
C PHE A 14 -6.96 -0.04 -11.76
N ALA A 15 -8.11 -0.51 -11.25
CA ALA A 15 -8.13 -1.29 -10.04
C ALA A 15 -7.55 -2.66 -10.33
N VAL A 16 -6.37 -2.94 -9.77
CA VAL A 16 -5.70 -4.24 -9.83
C VAL A 16 -5.40 -4.68 -8.40
N ASP A 17 -5.13 -5.96 -8.22
CA ASP A 17 -4.91 -6.50 -6.88
C ASP A 17 -3.45 -6.49 -6.44
N SER A 18 -2.53 -6.13 -7.32
CA SER A 18 -1.10 -6.24 -7.02
C SER A 18 -0.29 -5.08 -7.58
N LEU A 19 0.88 -4.88 -6.96
CA LEU A 19 1.85 -3.84 -7.29
C LEU A 19 3.19 -4.51 -7.52
N THR A 20 3.87 -4.13 -8.61
CA THR A 20 5.22 -4.60 -8.93
C THR A 20 6.21 -3.44 -8.89
N THR A 21 7.49 -3.73 -9.14
CA THR A 21 8.57 -2.73 -9.05
C THR A 21 8.44 -1.57 -10.04
N SER A 22 7.67 -1.74 -11.12
CA SER A 22 7.51 -0.70 -12.13
C SER A 22 6.27 0.17 -11.92
N GLN A 23 5.58 0.00 -10.80
CA GLN A 23 4.31 0.65 -10.54
C GLN A 23 4.32 1.38 -9.20
N TYR A 24 3.39 2.31 -9.03
CA TYR A 24 3.20 3.00 -7.75
C TYR A 24 1.73 3.34 -7.54
N ILE A 25 1.37 3.53 -6.28
CA ILE A 25 0.06 4.02 -5.85
C ILE A 25 0.25 5.42 -5.27
N SER A 26 -0.58 6.34 -5.71
CA SER A 26 -0.64 7.71 -5.15
C SER A 26 -2.07 8.01 -4.73
N ASN A 27 -2.28 9.21 -4.22
CA ASN A 27 -3.63 9.63 -3.85
C ASN A 27 -4.54 9.54 -5.08
N GLY A 28 -5.66 8.86 -4.94
CA GLY A 28 -6.61 8.65 -6.03
C GLY A 28 -6.43 7.35 -6.81
N SER A 29 -5.40 6.56 -6.51
CA SER A 29 -5.26 5.20 -7.05
C SER A 29 -5.17 4.20 -5.92
N SER A 30 -5.45 2.93 -6.21
CA SER A 30 -5.58 1.90 -5.17
C SER A 30 -5.35 0.51 -5.72
N LEU A 31 -5.14 -0.45 -4.80
CA LEU A 31 -5.29 -1.87 -5.10
C LEU A 31 -6.68 -2.30 -4.66
N VAL A 32 -7.26 -3.24 -5.39
CA VAL A 32 -8.57 -3.83 -5.05
C VAL A 32 -8.40 -5.34 -5.12
N SER A 33 -8.87 -6.06 -4.10
CA SER A 33 -8.83 -7.51 -4.12
C SER A 33 -9.67 -8.06 -5.29
N LYS A 34 -9.34 -9.27 -5.75
CA LYS A 34 -9.97 -9.83 -6.95
C LYS A 34 -11.48 -9.85 -6.88
N ASP A 35 -12.04 -10.20 -5.72
CA ASP A 35 -13.48 -10.25 -5.55
C ASP A 35 -14.12 -8.90 -5.25
N GLY A 36 -13.32 -7.83 -5.16
CA GLY A 36 -13.80 -6.47 -4.91
C GLY A 36 -14.15 -6.18 -3.46
N THR A 37 -13.83 -7.07 -2.53
CA THR A 37 -14.21 -6.89 -1.12
C THR A 37 -13.37 -5.82 -0.43
N PHE A 38 -12.07 -5.78 -0.71
CA PHE A 38 -11.13 -4.89 -0.01
C PHE A 38 -10.43 -3.95 -0.98
N GLU A 39 -10.05 -2.79 -0.45
CA GLU A 39 -9.29 -1.77 -1.18
C GLU A 39 -8.16 -1.26 -0.31
N LEU A 40 -6.97 -1.13 -0.90
CA LEU A 40 -5.80 -0.49 -0.28
C LEU A 40 -5.57 0.84 -0.97
N GLY A 41 -5.51 1.92 -0.20
CA GLY A 41 -5.27 3.24 -0.78
C GLY A 41 -5.04 4.28 0.29
N PHE A 42 -4.99 5.54 -0.15
CA PHE A 42 -4.82 6.67 0.76
C PHE A 42 -6.17 7.20 1.22
N PHE A 43 -6.25 7.55 2.49
CA PHE A 43 -7.43 8.16 3.07
C PHE A 43 -7.03 9.17 4.15
N ASN A 44 -7.96 10.08 4.46
CA ASN A 44 -7.78 11.01 5.57
C ASN A 44 -9.03 10.93 6.45
N PRO A 45 -8.88 10.58 7.75
CA PRO A 45 -10.03 10.41 8.62
C PRO A 45 -10.65 11.75 9.00
N GLY A 46 -11.98 11.81 8.95
CA GLY A 46 -12.73 13.00 9.32
C GLY A 46 -12.34 14.19 8.43
N SER A 47 -12.13 15.34 9.06
CA SER A 47 -11.69 16.56 8.37
C SER A 47 -10.19 16.80 8.51
N SER A 48 -9.44 15.80 8.93
CA SER A 48 -7.99 15.91 9.13
C SER A 48 -7.26 16.10 7.82
N LYS A 49 -6.12 16.81 7.88
CA LYS A 49 -5.19 16.92 6.75
C LYS A 49 -4.22 15.73 6.70
N ASN A 50 -4.23 14.90 7.72
CA ASN A 50 -3.36 13.74 7.79
C ASN A 50 -3.85 12.65 6.84
N HIS A 51 -2.93 12.13 6.03
CA HIS A 51 -3.20 11.07 5.08
C HIS A 51 -2.52 9.79 5.54
N TYR A 52 -3.24 8.69 5.39
CA TYR A 52 -2.78 7.36 5.78
C TYR A 52 -2.96 6.39 4.63
N LEU A 53 -2.09 5.41 4.58
CA LEU A 53 -2.27 4.25 3.71
C LEU A 53 -2.99 3.17 4.51
N GLY A 54 -4.14 2.71 4.02
CA GLY A 54 -4.93 1.73 4.75
C GLY A 54 -5.70 0.79 3.85
N ILE A 55 -6.30 -0.20 4.49
CA ILE A 55 -7.16 -1.18 3.83
C ILE A 55 -8.55 -1.04 4.42
N TRP A 56 -9.57 -1.01 3.54
CA TRP A 56 -10.96 -0.89 3.96
C TRP A 56 -11.86 -1.78 3.10
N TYR A 57 -13.08 -2.01 3.59
CA TYR A 57 -14.11 -2.68 2.80
C TYR A 57 -14.59 -1.76 1.69
N LYS A 58 -14.45 -2.20 0.44
CA LYS A 58 -14.68 -1.35 -0.72
C LYS A 58 -16.15 -1.00 -0.91
N ASN A 59 -17.06 -1.95 -0.74
CA ASN A 59 -18.45 -1.81 -1.14
C ASN A 59 -19.40 -1.50 0.02
N ILE A 60 -18.88 -0.97 1.11
CA ILE A 60 -19.67 -0.55 2.27
C ILE A 60 -19.85 0.96 2.20
N PRO A 61 -21.08 1.50 2.39
CA PRO A 61 -21.33 2.94 2.27
C PRO A 61 -20.48 3.81 3.18
N VAL A 62 -20.16 3.33 4.37
CA VAL A 62 -19.27 4.03 5.31
C VAL A 62 -17.91 3.36 5.26
N LYS A 63 -16.87 4.13 4.99
CA LYS A 63 -15.51 3.58 4.91
C LYS A 63 -15.10 2.98 6.25
N THR A 64 -14.93 1.67 6.26
CA THR A 64 -14.57 0.89 7.44
C THR A 64 -13.17 0.37 7.25
N VAL A 65 -12.20 1.02 7.90
CA VAL A 65 -10.78 0.72 7.76
C VAL A 65 -10.42 -0.42 8.69
N VAL A 66 -9.73 -1.43 8.14
CA VAL A 66 -9.35 -2.63 8.89
C VAL A 66 -7.85 -2.71 9.18
N TRP A 67 -7.05 -1.91 8.49
CA TRP A 67 -5.60 -1.89 8.69
C TRP A 67 -5.03 -0.55 8.20
N VAL A 68 -3.99 -0.06 8.88
CA VAL A 68 -3.30 1.19 8.54
C VAL A 68 -1.79 0.97 8.64
N ALA A 69 -1.06 1.35 7.60
CA ALA A 69 0.39 1.20 7.55
C ALA A 69 1.11 2.23 8.42
N ASN A 70 0.84 3.51 8.17
CA ASN A 70 1.60 4.63 8.77
C ASN A 70 0.84 5.31 9.90
N ARG A 71 0.24 4.54 10.75
CA ARG A 71 -0.58 5.04 11.87
C ARG A 71 0.15 6.06 12.74
N LEU A 72 1.45 5.84 12.98
CA LEU A 72 2.26 6.71 13.82
C LEU A 72 2.95 7.84 13.06
N ASN A 73 2.95 7.80 11.74
CA ASN A 73 3.64 8.77 10.90
C ASN A 73 2.73 9.23 9.76
N PRO A 74 1.72 10.06 10.03
CA PRO A 74 0.85 10.53 8.95
C PRO A 74 1.59 11.41 7.95
N ILE A 75 1.08 11.45 6.73
CA ILE A 75 1.51 12.37 5.70
C ILE A 75 0.55 13.56 5.72
N ASN A 76 1.10 14.78 5.84
CA ASN A 76 0.28 15.97 6.09
C ASN A 76 -0.40 16.54 4.84
N ASP A 77 -0.24 15.90 3.70
CA ASP A 77 -0.82 16.34 2.44
C ASP A 77 -1.13 15.13 1.57
N SER A 78 -1.53 15.36 0.32
CA SER A 78 -1.90 14.31 -0.62
C SER A 78 -0.72 13.76 -1.44
N SER A 79 0.52 14.02 -1.01
CA SER A 79 1.71 13.66 -1.78
C SER A 79 2.18 12.22 -1.60
N GLY A 80 1.51 11.42 -0.78
CA GLY A 80 1.94 10.07 -0.46
C GLY A 80 2.15 9.20 -1.70
N LEU A 81 3.17 8.36 -1.64
CA LEU A 81 3.53 7.45 -2.72
C LEU A 81 3.93 6.11 -2.15
N LEU A 82 3.28 5.06 -2.62
CA LEU A 82 3.63 3.68 -2.25
C LEU A 82 4.26 3.00 -3.45
N MET A 83 5.45 2.43 -3.26
CA MET A 83 6.15 1.74 -4.33
C MET A 83 7.09 0.68 -3.79
N ILE A 84 7.56 -0.20 -4.67
CA ILE A 84 8.61 -1.16 -4.36
C ILE A 84 9.90 -0.62 -4.96
N ASN A 85 10.92 -0.42 -4.12
CA ASN A 85 12.19 0.16 -4.60
C ASN A 85 13.10 -0.91 -5.23
N SER A 86 14.28 -0.48 -5.67
CA SER A 86 15.23 -1.35 -6.37
C SER A 86 15.77 -2.50 -5.53
N THR A 87 15.68 -2.41 -4.21
CA THR A 87 16.11 -3.50 -3.31
C THR A 87 15.00 -4.49 -2.99
N GLY A 88 13.80 -4.26 -3.52
CA GLY A 88 12.65 -5.11 -3.23
C GLY A 88 11.87 -4.72 -1.99
N SER A 89 12.24 -3.63 -1.34
CA SER A 89 11.51 -3.12 -0.17
C SER A 89 10.30 -2.30 -0.58
N VAL A 90 9.22 -2.43 0.17
CA VAL A 90 8.02 -1.61 -0.03
C VAL A 90 8.18 -0.33 0.79
N VAL A 91 8.08 0.82 0.14
CA VAL A 91 8.27 2.11 0.79
C VAL A 91 7.07 3.00 0.61
N LEU A 92 6.68 3.66 1.68
CA LEU A 92 5.68 4.73 1.67
C LEU A 92 6.41 6.04 1.93
N MET A 93 6.32 6.96 0.96
CA MET A 93 7.06 8.21 0.99
C MET A 93 6.14 9.41 0.95
N SER A 94 6.61 10.51 1.52
CA SER A 94 6.00 11.83 1.38
C SER A 94 6.63 12.60 0.22
N GLN A 95 6.16 13.84 -0.01
CA GLN A 95 6.57 14.67 -1.13
C GLN A 95 8.07 14.90 -1.21
N ASN A 96 8.74 15.12 -0.09
CA ASN A 96 10.20 15.33 -0.06
C ASN A 96 10.96 14.01 0.05
N LYS A 97 10.34 12.92 -0.36
CA LYS A 97 10.92 11.57 -0.39
C LYS A 97 11.34 11.05 0.98
N SER A 98 10.73 11.57 2.03
CA SER A 98 10.89 11.02 3.38
C SER A 98 10.11 9.72 3.48
N VAL A 99 10.77 8.67 3.93
CA VAL A 99 10.11 7.37 4.14
C VAL A 99 9.37 7.43 5.47
N VAL A 100 8.05 7.25 5.42
CA VAL A 100 7.22 7.27 6.62
C VAL A 100 6.82 5.88 7.08
N TRP A 101 6.95 4.90 6.20
CA TRP A 101 6.68 3.49 6.51
C TRP A 101 7.43 2.60 5.52
N LEU A 102 7.87 1.44 5.98
CA LEU A 102 8.77 0.59 5.21
C LEU A 102 8.53 -0.89 5.56
N ILE A 103 8.43 -1.73 4.53
CA ILE A 103 8.65 -3.16 4.68
C ILE A 103 10.08 -3.42 4.20
N GLY A 104 11.00 -3.55 5.15
CA GLY A 104 12.41 -3.81 4.82
C GLY A 104 12.68 -5.30 4.80
N LEU A 105 13.14 -5.78 3.66
CA LEU A 105 13.72 -7.11 3.58
C LEU A 105 15.19 -7.00 3.99
N GLY A 106 15.67 -7.89 4.84
CA GLY A 106 17.07 -7.88 5.27
C GLY A 106 18.02 -7.92 4.07
N LEU A 107 19.24 -7.41 4.26
CA LEU A 107 20.24 -7.35 3.19
C LEU A 107 20.53 -8.73 2.56
N GLU A 108 20.22 -9.80 3.28
CA GLU A 108 20.43 -11.16 2.83
C GLU A 108 19.36 -11.66 1.86
N LYS A 109 18.24 -10.95 1.77
CA LYS A 109 17.09 -11.40 0.97
C LYS A 109 16.87 -10.44 -0.18
N GLN A 110 17.64 -10.60 -1.23
CA GLN A 110 17.32 -9.90 -2.47
C GLN A 110 16.26 -10.69 -3.21
N VAL A 111 15.13 -10.04 -3.44
CA VAL A 111 14.04 -10.62 -4.20
C VAL A 111 14.02 -9.95 -5.56
N LYS A 112 14.17 -10.75 -6.61
CA LYS A 112 14.27 -10.22 -7.97
C LYS A 112 12.93 -9.78 -8.53
N ASN A 113 11.85 -10.36 -8.06
CA ASN A 113 10.52 -10.10 -8.59
C ASN A 113 9.50 -9.97 -7.46
N PRO A 114 9.65 -8.96 -6.58
CA PRO A 114 8.70 -8.78 -5.48
C PRO A 114 7.34 -8.34 -5.99
N VAL A 115 6.29 -8.87 -5.38
CA VAL A 115 4.90 -8.50 -5.69
C VAL A 115 4.17 -8.23 -4.40
N LEU A 116 3.55 -7.06 -4.31
CA LEU A 116 2.69 -6.70 -3.19
C LEU A 116 1.25 -6.92 -3.63
N GLU A 117 0.53 -7.80 -2.95
CA GLU A 117 -0.80 -8.23 -3.36
C GLU A 117 -1.81 -8.08 -2.24
N LEU A 118 -2.98 -7.53 -2.56
CA LEU A 118 -4.11 -7.47 -1.65
C LEU A 118 -5.02 -8.66 -1.90
N LEU A 119 -5.11 -9.54 -0.91
CA LEU A 119 -5.91 -10.77 -1.03
C LEU A 119 -7.38 -10.52 -0.70
N ASP A 120 -8.23 -11.45 -1.12
CA ASP A 120 -9.68 -11.38 -0.85
C ASP A 120 -10.02 -11.47 0.64
N SER A 121 -9.07 -11.94 1.45
CA SER A 121 -9.18 -11.94 2.92
C SER A 121 -8.94 -10.57 3.55
N GLY A 122 -8.45 -9.60 2.78
CA GLY A 122 -8.00 -8.31 3.30
C GLY A 122 -6.54 -8.31 3.72
N ASN A 123 -5.85 -9.44 3.66
CA ASN A 123 -4.43 -9.53 3.98
C ASN A 123 -3.62 -8.91 2.84
N LEU A 124 -2.68 -8.04 3.19
CA LEU A 124 -1.71 -7.49 2.25
C LEU A 124 -0.44 -8.31 2.38
N VAL A 125 0.03 -8.87 1.27
CA VAL A 125 1.14 -9.82 1.26
C VAL A 125 2.23 -9.33 0.31
N LEU A 126 3.46 -9.26 0.80
CA LEU A 126 4.63 -9.11 -0.06
C LEU A 126 5.20 -10.51 -0.31
N ARG A 127 5.26 -10.92 -1.56
CA ARG A 127 5.74 -12.25 -1.92
C ARG A 127 6.80 -12.18 -3.00
N ASP A 128 7.57 -13.24 -3.09
CA ASP A 128 8.48 -13.47 -4.21
C ASP A 128 7.65 -13.94 -5.39
N GLY A 129 7.62 -13.14 -6.46
CA GLY A 129 6.83 -13.47 -7.64
C GLY A 129 7.33 -14.70 -8.38
N ASN A 130 8.59 -15.11 -8.17
CA ASN A 130 9.14 -16.29 -8.83
C ASN A 130 8.78 -17.58 -8.09
N SER A 131 8.88 -17.58 -6.76
CA SER A 131 8.63 -18.78 -5.95
C SER A 131 7.25 -18.81 -5.32
N GLY A 132 6.58 -17.66 -5.22
CA GLY A 132 5.32 -17.54 -4.51
C GLY A 132 5.47 -17.46 -2.99
N THR A 133 6.70 -17.49 -2.48
CA THR A 133 6.94 -17.46 -1.04
C THR A 133 6.51 -16.12 -0.44
N SER A 134 5.74 -16.17 0.64
CA SER A 134 5.36 -14.99 1.38
C SER A 134 6.55 -14.46 2.19
N LEU A 135 6.84 -13.17 2.03
CA LEU A 135 7.96 -12.51 2.70
C LEU A 135 7.49 -11.64 3.85
N TRP A 136 6.27 -11.14 3.77
CA TRP A 136 5.67 -10.27 4.77
C TRP A 136 4.16 -10.27 4.59
N GLU A 137 3.43 -10.18 5.69
CA GLU A 137 1.96 -10.17 5.68
C GLU A 137 1.45 -9.17 6.70
N SER A 138 0.44 -8.41 6.30
CA SER A 138 -0.16 -7.41 7.18
C SER A 138 -0.86 -8.02 8.40
N LEU A 139 -1.33 -9.25 8.30
CA LEU A 139 -1.97 -9.93 9.43
C LEU A 139 -1.03 -10.13 10.62
N ASP A 140 0.28 -10.15 10.37
CA ASP A 140 1.27 -10.25 11.45
C ASP A 140 1.50 -8.93 12.17
N TYR A 141 0.93 -7.83 11.67
CA TYR A 141 1.14 -6.47 12.19
C TYR A 141 -0.20 -5.75 12.32
N PRO A 142 -1.09 -6.21 13.18
CA PRO A 142 -2.43 -5.64 13.26
C PRO A 142 -2.42 -4.17 13.71
N SER A 143 -3.37 -3.42 13.18
CA SER A 143 -3.62 -2.04 13.60
C SER A 143 -4.72 -2.07 14.64
N ASP A 144 -4.35 -2.01 15.91
CA ASP A 144 -5.29 -2.14 17.03
C ASP A 144 -5.71 -0.79 17.62
N THR A 145 -5.22 0.32 17.05
CA THR A 145 -5.51 1.67 17.54
C THR A 145 -6.27 2.46 16.49
N PHE A 146 -7.36 3.08 16.91
CA PHE A 146 -8.15 3.93 16.02
C PHE A 146 -7.49 5.28 15.84
N LEU A 147 -7.60 5.82 14.64
CA LEU A 147 -7.19 7.18 14.35
C LEU A 147 -8.33 8.14 14.69
N PRO A 148 -8.03 9.39 15.08
CA PRO A 148 -9.07 10.39 15.28
C PRO A 148 -9.95 10.51 14.03
N GLY A 149 -11.26 10.51 14.22
CA GLY A 149 -12.21 10.59 13.12
C GLY A 149 -12.50 9.27 12.43
N MET A 150 -11.83 8.20 12.79
CA MET A 150 -12.10 6.87 12.25
C MET A 150 -13.31 6.23 12.90
N LYS A 151 -14.07 5.47 12.11
CA LYS A 151 -15.15 4.65 12.64
C LYS A 151 -14.62 3.27 12.98
N MET A 152 -15.26 2.64 13.96
CA MET A 152 -14.89 1.28 14.35
C MET A 152 -15.22 0.30 13.22
N GLY A 153 -14.32 -0.65 12.99
CA GLY A 153 -14.37 -1.55 11.86
C GLY A 153 -15.23 -2.80 12.02
N TRP A 154 -16.14 -2.82 12.98
CA TRP A 154 -17.03 -3.94 13.19
C TRP A 154 -18.36 -3.50 13.77
#